data_bc71bc5d07e3c9f6ba70b9983dc4c52b
#
_entry.id   bc71bc5d07e3c9f6ba70b9983dc4c52b
#
_cell.length_a   1.000
_cell.length_b   1.000
_cell.length_c   1.000
_cell.angle_alpha   90.00
_cell.angle_beta   90.00
_cell.angle_gamma   90.00
#
_symmetry.space_group_name_H-M   'P 1'
#
loop_
_entity.id
_entity.type
_entity.pdbx_description
1 polymer ?
#
loop_
_entity_poly.entity_id
_entity_poly.type
_entity_poly.pdbx_seq_one_letter_code
_entity_poly.pdbx_strand_id
1 'polypeptide(L)'
;MKALLCLRDSAEGVVHPFLTLLVGLMLIPDTGAVTSQSFRVSATVVPGCSVSTGTGGRFGTLNFGTRSGVESAPVSTSFVADGALSIACTPGVALSMSINGGQNYSSVRRMTRSGGTEVVGYRLYSSSSLAANSEIGVNQAIPITYTNSNNIALPLFGVALLTGFSPAGTYSDQLTVTLSW
;
A
#
# COMPACT_ATOMS: atom_id res chain seq x y z
N MET A 1 37.81 1.76 -9.92
CA MET A 1 38.61 2.74 -9.17
C MET A 1 40.01 2.18 -9.02
N LYS A 2 40.99 2.83 -9.66
CA LYS A 2 42.39 2.42 -9.69
C LYS A 2 43.04 2.78 -8.35
N ALA A 3 43.61 1.81 -7.66
CA ALA A 3 44.50 2.07 -6.52
C ALA A 3 45.91 2.31 -7.03
N LEU A 4 46.43 3.49 -6.72
CA LEU A 4 47.78 3.96 -7.05
C LEU A 4 48.74 3.37 -6.04
N LEU A 5 49.73 2.64 -6.51
CA LEU A 5 50.87 2.14 -5.71
C LEU A 5 51.93 3.24 -5.66
N CYS A 6 52.27 3.68 -4.45
CA CYS A 6 53.39 4.64 -4.23
C CYS A 6 54.66 3.82 -3.94
N LEU A 7 55.59 3.83 -4.91
CA LEU A 7 56.98 3.37 -4.71
C LEU A 7 57.78 4.54 -4.06
N ARG A 8 58.47 4.26 -3.01
CA ARG A 8 59.50 5.16 -2.48
C ARG A 8 60.83 4.43 -2.52
N ASP A 9 61.67 4.94 -3.37
CA ASP A 9 63.08 4.65 -3.60
C ASP A 9 63.94 5.30 -2.48
N SER A 10 64.93 4.58 -2.03
CA SER A 10 66.14 5.21 -1.44
C SER A 10 67.31 4.25 -1.47
N ALA A 11 68.26 4.65 -2.24
CA ALA A 11 69.53 4.03 -2.50
C ALA A 11 70.55 4.21 -1.35
N GLU A 12 71.57 3.45 -1.42
CA GLU A 12 73.00 3.57 -1.07
C GLU A 12 73.44 2.34 -0.27
N GLY A 13 74.48 1.57 -0.56
CA GLY A 13 75.69 1.77 -1.25
C GLY A 13 76.72 0.86 -0.57
N VAL A 14 77.73 0.38 -1.35
CA VAL A 14 79.06 -0.08 -0.89
C VAL A 14 79.34 -1.59 -0.83
N VAL A 15 79.92 -2.11 -1.95
CA VAL A 15 81.20 -2.80 -2.17
C VAL A 15 81.58 -4.09 -1.43
N HIS A 16 81.63 -5.21 -2.18
CA HIS A 16 82.61 -6.33 -2.44
C HIS A 16 83.38 -6.97 -1.27
N PRO A 17 83.92 -8.23 -1.43
CA PRO A 17 83.89 -9.18 -2.54
C PRO A 17 83.75 -10.69 -2.18
N PHE A 18 83.54 -11.53 -3.22
CA PHE A 18 83.93 -12.93 -3.38
C PHE A 18 83.67 -13.97 -2.28
N LEU A 19 82.78 -14.90 -2.58
CA LEU A 19 83.12 -16.33 -2.62
C LEU A 19 81.95 -17.17 -3.16
N THR A 20 82.25 -17.79 -4.24
CA THR A 20 81.76 -19.05 -4.82
C THR A 20 80.60 -19.81 -4.24
N LEU A 21 79.63 -20.13 -5.12
CA LEU A 21 79.12 -21.44 -5.44
C LEU A 21 78.21 -22.17 -4.41
N LEU A 22 76.93 -22.14 -4.69
CA LEU A 22 76.17 -23.40 -4.83
C LEU A 22 74.83 -23.09 -5.49
N VAL A 23 74.70 -23.51 -6.75
CA VAL A 23 73.42 -23.54 -7.45
C VAL A 23 72.56 -24.63 -6.84
N GLY A 24 71.79 -24.23 -5.84
CA GLY A 24 70.64 -25.02 -5.35
C GLY A 24 69.39 -24.46 -6.02
N LEU A 25 68.93 -25.05 -7.10
CA LEU A 25 67.62 -24.79 -7.68
C LEU A 25 66.54 -25.24 -6.67
N MET A 26 66.20 -24.37 -5.73
CA MET A 26 65.04 -24.57 -4.90
C MET A 26 63.81 -24.27 -5.73
N LEU A 27 63.12 -25.31 -6.18
CA LEU A 27 61.74 -25.26 -6.63
C LEU A 27 60.92 -24.75 -5.43
N ILE A 28 60.68 -23.46 -5.36
CA ILE A 28 59.73 -22.84 -4.43
C ILE A 28 58.35 -23.23 -4.94
N PRO A 29 57.58 -24.07 -4.26
CA PRO A 29 56.18 -24.27 -4.65
C PRO A 29 55.47 -22.94 -4.47
N ASP A 30 54.85 -22.50 -5.58
CA ASP A 30 53.98 -21.32 -5.58
C ASP A 30 52.74 -21.65 -4.75
N THR A 31 52.83 -21.42 -3.45
CA THR A 31 51.69 -21.53 -2.55
C THR A 31 50.78 -20.34 -2.80
N GLY A 32 49.91 -20.45 -3.76
CA GLY A 32 48.85 -19.49 -3.96
C GLY A 32 47.97 -19.35 -2.69
N ALA A 33 48.20 -18.31 -1.92
CA ALA A 33 47.39 -18.02 -0.74
C ALA A 33 46.01 -17.54 -1.20
N VAL A 34 45.01 -18.42 -1.10
CA VAL A 34 43.62 -18.01 -1.27
C VAL A 34 43.13 -17.34 -0.01
N THR A 35 42.99 -16.04 -0.01
CA THR A 35 42.41 -15.28 1.08
C THR A 35 40.88 -15.19 0.89
N SER A 36 40.11 -15.83 1.77
CA SER A 36 38.68 -15.62 1.85
C SER A 36 38.36 -14.60 2.96
N GLN A 37 37.55 -13.62 2.63
CA GLN A 37 37.07 -12.61 3.58
C GLN A 37 35.55 -12.68 3.65
N SER A 38 35.02 -12.61 4.86
CA SER A 38 33.58 -12.55 5.08
C SER A 38 33.15 -11.10 5.27
N PHE A 39 31.99 -10.75 4.71
CA PHE A 39 31.33 -9.47 4.97
C PHE A 39 29.92 -9.72 5.50
N ARG A 40 29.45 -8.83 6.35
CA ARG A 40 28.11 -8.91 6.93
C ARG A 40 27.13 -8.19 6.03
N VAL A 41 26.05 -8.87 5.65
CA VAL A 41 24.88 -8.27 5.01
C VAL A 41 23.77 -8.22 6.04
N SER A 42 23.16 -7.04 6.24
CA SER A 42 22.03 -6.87 7.15
C SER A 42 21.02 -5.89 6.56
N ALA A 43 19.75 -6.13 6.84
CA ALA A 43 18.64 -5.23 6.54
C ALA A 43 17.70 -5.20 7.74
N THR A 44 17.07 -4.06 7.97
CA THR A 44 15.99 -3.92 8.95
C THR A 44 14.69 -3.71 8.18
N VAL A 45 13.70 -4.56 8.44
CA VAL A 45 12.34 -4.44 7.89
C VAL A 45 11.46 -3.83 8.97
N VAL A 46 10.81 -2.71 8.64
CA VAL A 46 9.85 -2.05 9.53
C VAL A 46 8.42 -2.44 9.13
N PRO A 47 7.49 -2.57 10.10
CA PRO A 47 6.08 -2.80 9.81
C PRO A 47 5.48 -1.66 8.99
N GLY A 48 4.61 -1.98 8.05
CA GLY A 48 3.94 -0.99 7.20
C GLY A 48 2.98 -1.62 6.22
N CYS A 49 2.24 -0.75 5.50
CA CYS A 49 1.31 -1.16 4.46
C CYS A 49 1.66 -0.52 3.13
N SER A 50 1.31 -1.20 2.06
CA SER A 50 1.37 -0.72 0.69
C SER A 50 -0.04 -0.70 0.10
N VAL A 51 -0.39 0.42 -0.51
CA VAL A 51 -1.67 0.58 -1.22
C VAL A 51 -1.36 0.96 -2.64
N SER A 52 -1.81 0.17 -3.59
CA SER A 52 -1.74 0.50 -5.02
C SER A 52 -3.15 0.59 -5.59
N THR A 53 -3.36 1.58 -6.45
CA THR A 53 -4.60 1.82 -7.15
C THR A 53 -4.31 1.93 -8.64
N GLY A 54 -5.34 1.73 -9.47
CA GLY A 54 -5.24 2.01 -10.90
C GLY A 54 -5.11 3.50 -11.22
N THR A 55 -5.11 3.80 -12.51
CA THR A 55 -5.08 5.18 -13.01
C THR A 55 -6.21 6.00 -12.40
N GLY A 56 -5.86 7.14 -11.79
CA GLY A 56 -6.83 8.04 -11.15
C GLY A 56 -7.09 7.79 -9.65
N GLY A 57 -6.37 6.86 -9.01
CA GLY A 57 -6.43 6.68 -7.55
C GLY A 57 -7.76 6.16 -7.02
N ARG A 58 -8.56 5.47 -7.86
CA ARG A 58 -9.87 4.95 -7.47
C ARG A 58 -9.72 3.68 -6.64
N PHE A 59 -10.44 3.63 -5.52
CA PHE A 59 -10.54 2.43 -4.69
C PHE A 59 -11.57 1.44 -5.23
N GLY A 60 -12.69 1.95 -5.76
CA GLY A 60 -13.79 1.15 -6.27
C GLY A 60 -15.11 1.90 -6.32
N THR A 61 -16.22 1.18 -6.34
CA THR A 61 -17.57 1.74 -6.48
C THR A 61 -18.57 1.08 -5.54
N LEU A 62 -19.57 1.89 -5.12
CA LEU A 62 -20.84 1.42 -4.53
C LEU A 62 -21.93 1.76 -5.54
N ASN A 63 -22.47 0.74 -6.21
CA ASN A 63 -23.49 0.93 -7.25
C ASN A 63 -24.85 0.41 -6.74
N PHE A 64 -25.81 1.31 -6.55
CA PHE A 64 -27.16 0.97 -6.12
C PHE A 64 -28.08 0.53 -7.28
N GLY A 65 -27.53 0.48 -8.50
CA GLY A 65 -28.26 0.04 -9.69
C GLY A 65 -29.26 1.07 -10.22
N THR A 66 -30.10 0.65 -11.16
CA THR A 66 -31.21 1.47 -11.69
C THR A 66 -32.45 1.20 -10.87
N ARG A 67 -33.10 2.27 -10.39
CA ARG A 67 -34.27 2.21 -9.52
C ARG A 67 -35.41 3.06 -10.08
N SER A 68 -36.62 2.71 -9.70
CA SER A 68 -37.78 3.53 -10.02
C SER A 68 -37.82 4.77 -9.12
N GLY A 69 -38.15 5.94 -9.68
CA GLY A 69 -38.29 7.18 -8.90
C GLY A 69 -39.43 7.16 -7.88
N VAL A 70 -40.37 6.21 -7.99
CA VAL A 70 -41.47 5.99 -7.02
C VAL A 70 -41.17 4.93 -5.98
N GLU A 71 -39.98 4.32 -6.02
CA GLU A 71 -39.53 3.35 -5.02
C GLU A 71 -39.23 4.08 -3.69
N SER A 72 -39.72 3.51 -2.58
CA SER A 72 -39.52 4.06 -1.23
C SER A 72 -38.82 3.09 -0.29
N ALA A 73 -38.38 1.93 -0.79
CA ALA A 73 -37.67 0.92 -0.01
C ALA A 73 -36.18 1.25 0.10
N PRO A 74 -35.52 0.88 1.22
CA PRO A 74 -34.07 0.92 1.33
C PRO A 74 -33.43 -0.02 0.31
N VAL A 75 -32.38 0.43 -0.37
CA VAL A 75 -31.63 -0.34 -1.37
C VAL A 75 -30.22 -0.56 -0.88
N SER A 76 -29.83 -1.80 -0.71
CA SER A 76 -28.46 -2.15 -0.27
C SER A 76 -27.58 -2.56 -1.44
N THR A 77 -26.28 -2.31 -1.27
CA THR A 77 -25.22 -2.76 -2.18
C THR A 77 -23.92 -3.01 -1.42
N SER A 78 -23.04 -3.81 -2.01
CA SER A 78 -21.67 -4.00 -1.51
C SER A 78 -20.68 -3.20 -2.34
N PHE A 79 -19.58 -2.84 -1.72
CA PHE A 79 -18.45 -2.22 -2.39
C PHE A 79 -17.81 -3.21 -3.36
N VAL A 80 -17.56 -2.75 -4.57
CA VAL A 80 -16.79 -3.47 -5.58
C VAL A 80 -15.46 -2.72 -5.75
N ALA A 81 -14.38 -3.37 -5.35
CA ALA A 81 -13.04 -2.83 -5.50
C ALA A 81 -12.72 -2.63 -6.99
N ASP A 82 -11.97 -1.57 -7.30
CA ASP A 82 -11.37 -1.44 -8.62
C ASP A 82 -10.38 -2.60 -8.83
N GLY A 83 -10.33 -3.17 -10.03
CA GLY A 83 -9.49 -4.33 -10.32
C GLY A 83 -7.98 -4.10 -10.11
N ALA A 84 -7.57 -2.84 -10.03
CA ALA A 84 -6.19 -2.44 -9.75
C ALA A 84 -5.94 -2.11 -8.25
N LEU A 85 -6.99 -2.11 -7.40
CA LEU A 85 -6.82 -1.89 -5.97
C LEU A 85 -6.13 -3.11 -5.35
N SER A 86 -4.99 -2.88 -4.72
CA SER A 86 -4.28 -3.85 -3.91
C SER A 86 -3.85 -3.21 -2.59
N ILE A 87 -4.20 -3.85 -1.49
CA ILE A 87 -3.79 -3.45 -0.15
C ILE A 87 -3.05 -4.62 0.48
N ALA A 88 -1.79 -4.38 0.84
CA ALA A 88 -0.95 -5.37 1.49
C ALA A 88 -0.21 -4.75 2.67
N CYS A 89 -0.13 -5.48 3.78
CA CYS A 89 0.55 -5.04 5.00
C CYS A 89 1.55 -6.09 5.48
N THR A 90 2.54 -5.67 6.25
CA THR A 90 3.33 -6.60 7.06
C THR A 90 2.39 -7.35 8.01
N PRO A 91 2.53 -8.67 8.17
CA PRO A 91 1.70 -9.46 9.08
C PRO A 91 1.66 -8.86 10.48
N GLY A 92 0.45 -8.75 11.07
CA GLY A 92 0.24 -8.22 12.42
C GLY A 92 0.13 -6.69 12.51
N VAL A 93 0.21 -5.95 11.41
CA VAL A 93 -0.04 -4.50 11.40
C VAL A 93 -1.53 -4.24 11.62
N ALA A 94 -1.85 -3.38 12.59
CA ALA A 94 -3.22 -2.92 12.81
C ALA A 94 -3.58 -1.90 11.74
N LEU A 95 -4.58 -2.23 10.91
CA LEU A 95 -5.06 -1.36 9.84
C LEU A 95 -6.43 -0.79 10.22
N SER A 96 -6.63 0.49 10.00
CA SER A 96 -7.91 1.16 10.16
C SER A 96 -8.30 1.94 8.91
N MET A 97 -9.60 2.14 8.72
CA MET A 97 -10.19 2.91 7.63
C MET A 97 -11.10 3.99 8.17
N SER A 98 -11.04 5.18 7.60
CA SER A 98 -12.05 6.21 7.79
C SER A 98 -12.55 6.72 6.44
N ILE A 99 -13.81 7.17 6.39
CA ILE A 99 -14.47 7.64 5.16
C ILE A 99 -15.12 8.99 5.46
N ASN A 100 -14.85 9.95 4.58
CA ASN A 100 -15.41 11.30 4.71
C ASN A 100 -16.93 11.34 4.47
N GLY A 101 -17.50 12.53 4.53
CA GLY A 101 -18.95 12.77 4.31
C GLY A 101 -19.36 12.78 2.84
N GLY A 102 -18.43 12.79 1.90
CA GLY A 102 -18.73 13.05 0.48
C GLY A 102 -18.86 14.52 0.16
N GLN A 103 -19.23 14.81 -1.08
CA GLN A 103 -19.32 16.20 -1.59
C GLN A 103 -20.59 16.92 -1.13
N ASN A 104 -21.65 16.18 -0.79
CA ASN A 104 -22.97 16.74 -0.49
C ASN A 104 -23.48 16.34 0.91
N TYR A 105 -22.56 16.18 1.86
CA TYR A 105 -22.90 15.81 3.23
C TYR A 105 -23.74 16.89 3.94
N SER A 106 -24.73 16.44 4.71
CA SER A 106 -25.46 17.26 5.69
C SER A 106 -25.52 16.49 7.02
N SER A 107 -26.66 15.97 7.39
CA SER A 107 -26.82 15.02 8.52
C SER A 107 -26.50 13.58 8.12
N VAL A 108 -26.60 13.26 6.82
CA VAL A 108 -26.25 11.98 6.21
C VAL A 108 -25.46 12.23 4.92
N ARG A 109 -24.76 11.21 4.42
CA ARG A 109 -24.14 11.24 3.10
C ARG A 109 -25.21 11.26 2.03
N ARG A 110 -25.01 12.02 0.95
CA ARG A 110 -26.01 12.22 -0.10
C ARG A 110 -25.38 12.17 -1.49
N MET A 111 -26.00 11.42 -2.38
CA MET A 111 -25.79 11.52 -3.82
C MET A 111 -26.61 12.67 -4.35
N THR A 112 -26.06 13.44 -5.30
CA THR A 112 -26.76 14.54 -5.96
C THR A 112 -27.03 14.17 -7.43
N ARG A 113 -28.20 14.56 -7.94
CA ARG A 113 -28.57 14.37 -9.33
C ARG A 113 -27.70 15.22 -10.25
N SER A 114 -27.17 14.60 -11.29
CA SER A 114 -26.41 15.33 -12.34
C SER A 114 -27.29 16.39 -13.00
N GLY A 115 -26.84 17.65 -12.98
CA GLY A 115 -27.57 18.78 -13.53
C GLY A 115 -28.78 19.26 -12.71
N GLY A 116 -28.90 18.79 -11.43
CA GLY A 116 -29.98 19.19 -10.53
C GLY A 116 -29.50 19.40 -9.10
N THR A 117 -30.44 19.64 -8.19
CA THR A 117 -30.20 19.87 -6.76
C THR A 117 -30.79 18.77 -5.90
N GLU A 118 -31.51 17.83 -6.53
CA GLU A 118 -32.16 16.74 -5.82
C GLU A 118 -31.14 15.76 -5.29
N VAL A 119 -31.40 15.23 -4.12
CA VAL A 119 -30.48 14.37 -3.40
C VAL A 119 -31.12 13.07 -2.96
N VAL A 120 -30.34 12.00 -2.88
CA VAL A 120 -30.68 10.73 -2.27
C VAL A 120 -29.70 10.45 -1.15
N GLY A 121 -30.22 10.32 0.09
CA GLY A 121 -29.43 9.98 1.26
C GLY A 121 -28.96 8.53 1.21
N TYR A 122 -27.78 8.27 1.79
CA TYR A 122 -27.28 6.91 1.97
C TYR A 122 -26.42 6.78 3.22
N ARG A 123 -26.29 5.55 3.70
CA ARG A 123 -25.47 5.18 4.86
C ARG A 123 -24.49 4.11 4.48
N LEU A 124 -23.37 4.06 5.20
CA LEU A 124 -22.30 3.08 5.02
C LEU A 124 -22.20 2.18 6.24
N TYR A 125 -21.85 0.92 6.02
CA TYR A 125 -21.73 -0.11 7.04
C TYR A 125 -20.47 -0.94 6.82
N SER A 126 -19.88 -1.41 7.92
CA SER A 126 -18.73 -2.31 7.90
C SER A 126 -19.13 -3.79 7.88
N SER A 127 -20.42 -4.09 7.92
CA SER A 127 -20.93 -5.46 7.90
C SER A 127 -22.11 -5.60 6.93
N SER A 128 -22.21 -6.74 6.27
CA SER A 128 -23.33 -7.09 5.40
C SER A 128 -24.65 -7.26 6.15
N SER A 129 -24.62 -7.38 7.49
CA SER A 129 -25.82 -7.41 8.32
C SER A 129 -26.56 -6.08 8.37
N LEU A 130 -25.87 -4.97 8.00
CA LEU A 130 -26.39 -3.60 8.01
C LEU A 130 -26.95 -3.18 9.39
N ALA A 131 -26.43 -3.79 10.45
CA ALA A 131 -26.84 -3.50 11.82
C ALA A 131 -26.35 -2.09 12.25
N ALA A 132 -27.10 -1.42 13.10
CA ALA A 132 -26.81 -0.06 13.53
C ALA A 132 -25.40 0.08 14.15
N ASN A 133 -24.92 -0.93 14.84
CA ASN A 133 -23.58 -0.95 15.45
C ASN A 133 -22.44 -1.13 14.43
N SER A 134 -22.76 -1.40 13.16
CA SER A 134 -21.79 -1.49 12.06
C SER A 134 -21.84 -0.26 11.14
N GLU A 135 -22.66 0.75 11.42
CA GLU A 135 -22.70 1.99 10.64
C GLU A 135 -21.36 2.74 10.76
N ILE A 136 -20.86 3.20 9.63
CA ILE A 136 -19.61 3.94 9.54
C ILE A 136 -19.92 5.43 9.57
N GLY A 137 -19.63 6.07 10.70
CA GLY A 137 -19.73 7.53 10.85
C GLY A 137 -18.77 8.29 9.93
N VAL A 138 -19.02 9.59 9.77
CA VAL A 138 -18.14 10.45 8.96
C VAL A 138 -16.82 10.64 9.69
N ASN A 139 -15.70 10.37 8.97
CA ASN A 139 -14.32 10.43 9.48
C ASN A 139 -14.08 9.55 10.72
N GLN A 140 -14.98 8.63 11.01
CA GLN A 140 -14.78 7.65 12.08
C GLN A 140 -13.82 6.57 11.63
N ALA A 141 -12.75 6.38 12.38
CA ALA A 141 -11.83 5.27 12.16
C ALA A 141 -12.47 3.96 12.60
N ILE A 142 -12.51 2.97 11.72
CA ILE A 142 -12.93 1.61 12.03
C ILE A 142 -11.78 0.64 11.78
N PRO A 143 -11.56 -0.37 12.63
CA PRO A 143 -10.52 -1.37 12.41
C PRO A 143 -10.89 -2.26 11.23
N ILE A 144 -9.89 -2.62 10.44
CA ILE A 144 -10.00 -3.62 9.37
C ILE A 144 -9.35 -4.90 9.87
N THR A 145 -10.14 -5.95 10.01
CA THR A 145 -9.63 -7.30 10.29
C THR A 145 -9.35 -8.02 8.99
N TYR A 146 -8.17 -8.62 8.89
CA TYR A 146 -7.77 -9.38 7.72
C TYR A 146 -7.02 -10.65 8.12
N THR A 147 -7.14 -11.70 7.33
CA THR A 147 -6.43 -12.97 7.50
C THR A 147 -5.29 -13.12 6.50
N ASN A 148 -5.41 -12.48 5.35
CA ASN A 148 -4.39 -12.46 4.30
C ASN A 148 -3.79 -11.05 4.21
N SER A 149 -2.58 -10.91 4.72
CA SER A 149 -1.85 -9.63 4.72
C SER A 149 -1.43 -9.14 3.33
N ASN A 150 -1.42 -10.02 2.32
CA ASN A 150 -1.04 -9.67 0.95
C ASN A 150 -2.24 -9.28 0.07
N ASN A 151 -3.46 -9.49 0.56
CA ASN A 151 -4.68 -9.15 -0.18
C ASN A 151 -5.80 -8.80 0.82
N ILE A 152 -5.85 -7.53 1.21
CA ILE A 152 -6.79 -7.03 2.21
C ILE A 152 -7.99 -6.43 1.50
N ALA A 153 -9.17 -6.97 1.76
CA ALA A 153 -10.44 -6.43 1.27
C ALA A 153 -11.03 -5.43 2.26
N LEU A 154 -11.67 -4.38 1.73
CA LEU A 154 -12.39 -3.41 2.53
C LEU A 154 -13.84 -3.89 2.76
N PRO A 155 -14.25 -4.15 4.00
CA PRO A 155 -15.63 -4.53 4.32
C PRO A 155 -16.53 -3.28 4.29
N LEU A 156 -17.09 -2.96 3.12
CA LEU A 156 -17.89 -1.76 2.94
C LEU A 156 -19.21 -2.08 2.22
N PHE A 157 -20.29 -1.68 2.86
CA PHE A 157 -21.65 -1.88 2.39
C PHE A 157 -22.39 -0.54 2.42
N GLY A 158 -23.32 -0.33 1.50
CA GLY A 158 -24.12 0.88 1.43
C GLY A 158 -25.61 0.60 1.44
N VAL A 159 -26.38 1.51 2.02
CA VAL A 159 -27.85 1.52 1.96
C VAL A 159 -28.28 2.90 1.48
N ALA A 160 -28.95 2.97 0.33
CA ALA A 160 -29.61 4.19 -0.16
C ALA A 160 -31.06 4.23 0.34
N LEU A 161 -31.50 5.43 0.71
CA LEU A 161 -32.82 5.69 1.25
C LEU A 161 -33.65 6.44 0.20
N LEU A 162 -34.40 5.71 -0.60
CA LEU A 162 -35.31 6.29 -1.59
C LEU A 162 -36.59 6.76 -0.91
N THR A 163 -37.10 7.91 -1.35
CA THR A 163 -38.26 8.59 -0.72
C THR A 163 -39.55 8.42 -1.51
N GLY A 164 -39.52 7.73 -2.65
CA GLY A 164 -40.70 7.56 -3.53
C GLY A 164 -40.98 8.75 -4.45
N PHE A 165 -40.17 9.81 -4.40
CA PHE A 165 -40.36 11.03 -5.19
C PHE A 165 -39.02 11.52 -5.79
N SER A 166 -38.17 10.59 -6.20
CA SER A 166 -36.87 10.93 -6.76
C SER A 166 -36.99 11.21 -8.27
N PRO A 167 -36.72 12.43 -8.78
CA PRO A 167 -36.71 12.71 -10.20
C PRO A 167 -35.74 11.81 -10.96
N ALA A 168 -36.09 11.44 -12.17
CA ALA A 168 -35.24 10.62 -13.04
C ALA A 168 -33.90 11.32 -13.31
N GLY A 169 -32.82 10.55 -13.32
CA GLY A 169 -31.47 11.03 -13.57
C GLY A 169 -30.41 10.17 -12.89
N THR A 170 -29.15 10.48 -13.14
CA THR A 170 -28.00 9.84 -12.48
C THR A 170 -27.68 10.58 -11.20
N TYR A 171 -27.66 9.86 -10.09
CA TYR A 171 -27.26 10.36 -8.77
C TYR A 171 -25.88 9.86 -8.45
N SER A 172 -24.98 10.74 -8.03
CA SER A 172 -23.60 10.39 -7.70
C SER A 172 -23.07 11.16 -6.50
N ASP A 173 -22.10 10.59 -5.82
CA ASP A 173 -21.28 11.23 -4.81
C ASP A 173 -19.85 10.68 -4.93
N GLN A 174 -18.89 11.41 -4.38
CA GLN A 174 -17.50 10.99 -4.31
C GLN A 174 -17.03 11.02 -2.87
N LEU A 175 -16.51 9.87 -2.43
CA LEU A 175 -15.99 9.66 -1.09
C LEU A 175 -14.47 9.58 -1.12
N THR A 176 -13.85 10.07 -0.04
CA THR A 176 -12.43 9.84 0.24
C THR A 176 -12.30 8.81 1.35
N VAL A 177 -11.53 7.77 1.07
CA VAL A 177 -11.13 6.73 2.03
C VAL A 177 -9.73 7.02 2.50
N THR A 178 -9.51 7.05 3.81
CA THR A 178 -8.20 7.16 4.45
C THR A 178 -7.88 5.87 5.17
N LEU A 179 -6.75 5.27 4.86
CA LEU A 179 -6.20 4.10 5.55
C LEU A 179 -5.08 4.57 6.48
N SER A 180 -5.03 4.00 7.69
CA SER A 180 -4.02 4.30 8.71
C SER A 180 -3.53 3.02 9.38
N TRP A 181 -2.23 2.95 9.65
CA TRP A 181 -1.54 1.83 10.28
C TRP A 181 -0.41 2.25 11.21
#